data_4c0ca387cde38ac721e8c7197ac55cd3
#
_entry.id   4c0ca387cde38ac721e8c7197ac55cd3
#
_cell.length_a   1.000
_cell.length_b   1.000
_cell.length_c   1.000
_cell.angle_alpha   90.00
_cell.angle_beta   90.00
_cell.angle_gamma   90.00
#
_symmetry.space_group_name_H-M   'P 1'
#
loop_
_entity.id
_entity.type
_entity.pdbx_description
1 polymer ?
#
loop_
_entity_poly.entity_id
_entity_poly.type
_entity_poly.pdbx_seq_one_letter_code
_entity_poly.pdbx_strand_id
1 'polypeptide(L)'
;MIVRERVDGDLDGCVDALAQVHDCDGYPNMWPQNPHRWLSSPTVVKAWVGESDGRVVGHVAVDREVAGAPTTAGSIAVSRLFVHPHARGNGLSGALLDAVTDFAAESQLELVLDVVEDALPAIALYERRGWVYVDERLADWTRTDGVRPVERRYRLPR
;
A
#
# COMPACT_ATOMS: atom_id res chain seq x y z
N MET A 1 -4.04 12.43 14.84
CA MET A 1 -3.21 11.68 13.83
C MET A 1 -2.70 12.63 12.78
N ILE A 2 -1.48 12.45 12.37
CA ILE A 2 -0.88 13.20 11.27
C ILE A 2 -0.31 12.24 10.23
N VAL A 3 -0.31 12.67 8.97
CA VAL A 3 0.36 11.97 7.86
C VAL A 3 1.54 12.84 7.45
N ARG A 4 2.71 12.23 7.35
CA ARG A 4 3.94 12.92 6.96
C ARG A 4 4.86 11.98 6.19
N GLU A 5 5.88 12.53 5.53
CA GLU A 5 6.88 11.70 4.87
C GLU A 5 7.60 10.79 5.87
N ARG A 6 7.85 9.57 5.44
CA ARG A 6 8.63 8.60 6.21
C ARG A 6 10.11 9.00 6.18
N VAL A 7 10.75 8.95 7.33
CA VAL A 7 12.20 9.05 7.48
C VAL A 7 12.77 7.72 7.95
N ASP A 8 14.09 7.54 7.85
CA ASP A 8 14.71 6.24 8.19
C ASP A 8 14.44 5.82 9.63
N GLY A 9 14.35 6.76 10.55
CA GLY A 9 14.02 6.48 11.94
C GLY A 9 12.61 5.91 12.17
N ASP A 10 11.73 5.95 11.16
CA ASP A 10 10.39 5.40 11.26
C ASP A 10 10.34 3.89 10.99
N LEU A 11 11.39 3.32 10.41
CA LEU A 11 11.32 1.94 9.92
C LEU A 11 11.00 0.91 11.01
N ASP A 12 11.57 1.06 12.20
CA ASP A 12 11.25 0.15 13.31
C ASP A 12 9.76 0.22 13.67
N GLY A 13 9.21 1.42 13.78
CA GLY A 13 7.79 1.61 14.05
C GLY A 13 6.90 1.08 12.92
N CYS A 14 7.34 1.24 11.67
CA CYS A 14 6.63 0.66 10.52
C CYS A 14 6.60 -0.87 10.60
N VAL A 15 7.72 -1.50 10.95
CA VAL A 15 7.79 -2.96 11.09
C VAL A 15 6.88 -3.43 12.22
N ASP A 16 6.86 -2.74 13.35
CA ASP A 16 5.99 -3.10 14.47
C ASP A 16 4.50 -3.02 14.06
N ALA A 17 4.10 -1.96 13.37
CA ALA A 17 2.74 -1.81 12.87
C ALA A 17 2.41 -2.89 11.84
N LEU A 18 3.34 -3.18 10.92
CA LEU A 18 3.16 -4.22 9.91
C LEU A 18 2.98 -5.60 10.54
N ALA A 19 3.72 -5.90 11.61
CA ALA A 19 3.58 -7.17 12.32
C ALA A 19 2.16 -7.36 12.88
N GLN A 20 1.55 -6.30 13.41
CA GLN A 20 0.18 -6.36 13.89
C GLN A 20 -0.81 -6.57 12.74
N VAL A 21 -0.59 -5.94 11.59
CA VAL A 21 -1.42 -6.15 10.40
C VAL A 21 -1.27 -7.58 9.90
N HIS A 22 -0.06 -8.11 9.86
CA HIS A 22 0.21 -9.48 9.43
C HIS A 22 -0.52 -10.50 10.33
N ASP A 23 -0.46 -10.31 11.64
CA ASP A 23 -1.13 -11.20 12.60
C ASP A 23 -2.66 -11.14 12.47
N CYS A 24 -3.19 -9.95 12.17
CA CYS A 24 -4.64 -9.73 12.09
C CYS A 24 -5.22 -10.15 10.73
N ASP A 25 -4.56 -9.78 9.62
CA ASP A 25 -5.11 -9.87 8.27
C ASP A 25 -4.32 -10.79 7.34
N GLY A 26 -3.13 -11.24 7.76
CA GLY A 26 -2.25 -12.00 6.88
C GLY A 26 -1.58 -11.17 5.78
N TYR A 27 -1.46 -9.86 5.96
CA TYR A 27 -0.75 -8.98 5.04
C TYR A 27 0.59 -8.51 5.65
N PRO A 28 1.70 -8.60 4.95
CA PRO A 28 1.85 -9.26 3.64
C PRO A 28 1.66 -10.76 3.75
N ASN A 29 1.35 -11.43 2.63
CA ASN A 29 1.07 -12.86 2.60
C ASN A 29 2.19 -13.68 3.24
N MET A 30 3.45 -13.33 2.94
CA MET A 30 4.61 -13.91 3.58
C MET A 30 5.37 -12.83 4.34
N TRP A 31 5.74 -13.12 5.60
CA TRP A 31 6.56 -12.18 6.35
C TRP A 31 7.93 -12.06 5.71
N PRO A 32 8.40 -10.85 5.41
CA PRO A 32 9.69 -10.65 4.74
C PRO A 32 10.86 -11.10 5.61
N GLN A 33 11.89 -11.67 4.99
CA GLN A 33 13.13 -12.01 5.70
C GLN A 33 13.79 -10.77 6.29
N ASN A 34 13.71 -9.64 5.58
CA ASN A 34 14.23 -8.36 6.03
C ASN A 34 13.12 -7.31 5.87
N PRO A 35 12.29 -7.09 6.92
CA PRO A 35 11.18 -6.15 6.83
C PRO A 35 11.58 -4.71 6.51
N HIS A 36 12.71 -4.24 7.03
CA HIS A 36 13.22 -2.90 6.71
C HIS A 36 13.50 -2.76 5.22
N ARG A 37 14.16 -3.75 4.64
CA ARG A 37 14.47 -3.75 3.21
C ARG A 37 13.22 -3.87 2.36
N TRP A 38 12.25 -4.66 2.81
CA TRP A 38 10.96 -4.76 2.12
C TRP A 38 10.24 -3.42 2.05
N LEU A 39 10.28 -2.66 3.14
CA LEU A 39 9.70 -1.31 3.19
C LEU A 39 10.49 -0.30 2.35
N SER A 40 11.79 -0.50 2.20
CA SER A 40 12.69 0.41 1.50
C SER A 40 13.31 -0.23 0.26
N SER A 41 12.54 -1.06 -0.45
CA SER A 41 12.95 -1.66 -1.72
C SER A 41 13.50 -0.59 -2.66
N PRO A 42 14.53 -0.90 -3.49
CA PRO A 42 15.12 0.07 -4.42
C PRO A 42 14.12 0.69 -5.40
N THR A 43 12.98 0.06 -5.65
CA THR A 43 11.96 0.57 -6.55
C THR A 43 10.97 1.52 -5.88
N VAL A 44 10.98 1.61 -4.54
CA VAL A 44 10.17 2.57 -3.78
C VAL A 44 10.74 3.96 -3.98
N VAL A 45 9.90 4.87 -4.48
CA VAL A 45 10.28 6.26 -4.78
C VAL A 45 10.12 7.13 -3.55
N LYS A 46 9.02 6.95 -2.81
CA LYS A 46 8.68 7.77 -1.66
C LYS A 46 7.69 7.02 -0.78
N ALA A 47 7.68 7.33 0.51
CA ALA A 47 6.76 6.72 1.45
C ALA A 47 6.29 7.75 2.48
N TRP A 48 5.12 7.49 3.05
CA TRP A 48 4.52 8.31 4.11
C TRP A 48 4.10 7.39 5.26
N VAL A 49 4.05 7.97 6.43
CA VAL A 49 3.56 7.30 7.63
C VAL A 49 2.38 8.07 8.23
N GLY A 50 1.50 7.35 8.86
CA GLY A 50 0.51 7.91 9.78
C GLY A 50 1.05 7.78 11.19
N GLU A 51 0.98 8.86 11.95
CA GLU A 51 1.50 8.92 13.32
C GLU A 51 0.37 9.30 14.27
N SER A 52 0.29 8.60 15.39
CA SER A 52 -0.65 8.89 16.47
C SER A 52 0.09 8.73 17.80
N ASP A 53 0.03 9.77 18.64
CA ASP A 53 0.70 9.78 19.94
C ASP A 53 2.18 9.42 19.88
N GLY A 54 2.88 9.92 18.85
CA GLY A 54 4.30 9.66 18.65
C GLY A 54 4.65 8.28 18.11
N ARG A 55 3.66 7.48 17.72
CA ARG A 55 3.86 6.13 17.17
C ARG A 55 3.40 6.04 15.73
N VAL A 56 4.15 5.27 14.93
CA VAL A 56 3.72 4.93 13.57
C VAL A 56 2.55 3.96 13.66
N VAL A 57 1.43 4.32 13.04
CA VAL A 57 0.22 3.49 12.99
C VAL A 57 -0.27 3.23 11.58
N GLY A 58 0.42 3.72 10.57
CA GLY A 58 0.05 3.47 9.18
C GLY A 58 1.19 3.82 8.24
N HIS A 59 1.08 3.33 7.00
CA HIS A 59 2.14 3.45 6.01
C HIS A 59 1.55 3.37 4.60
N VAL A 60 2.17 4.07 3.66
CA VAL A 60 1.93 3.93 2.23
C VAL A 60 3.20 4.29 1.47
N ALA A 61 3.42 3.66 0.34
CA ALA A 61 4.53 3.97 -0.54
C ALA A 61 4.06 4.14 -1.98
N VAL A 62 4.87 4.83 -2.78
CA VAL A 62 4.76 4.83 -4.23
C VAL A 62 5.98 4.11 -4.81
N ASP A 63 5.74 3.29 -5.81
CA ASP A 63 6.68 2.30 -6.30
C ASP A 63 6.74 2.36 -7.83
N ARG A 64 7.94 2.17 -8.40
CA ARG A 64 8.12 2.09 -9.85
C ARG A 64 7.74 0.73 -10.43
N GLU A 65 7.39 -0.22 -9.58
CA GLU A 65 6.96 -1.56 -9.98
C GLU A 65 5.59 -1.88 -9.39
N VAL A 66 4.84 -2.67 -10.11
CA VAL A 66 3.59 -3.27 -9.68
C VAL A 66 3.58 -4.73 -10.13
N ALA A 67 3.27 -5.65 -9.22
CA ALA A 67 3.27 -7.09 -9.50
C ALA A 67 4.63 -7.58 -10.08
N GLY A 68 5.74 -7.04 -9.57
CA GLY A 68 7.09 -7.46 -9.97
C GLY A 68 7.53 -6.97 -11.35
N ALA A 69 6.78 -6.05 -11.97
CA ALA A 69 7.12 -5.49 -13.28
C ALA A 69 7.08 -3.97 -13.23
N PRO A 70 7.90 -3.27 -14.06
CA PRO A 70 7.86 -1.82 -14.12
C PRO A 70 6.47 -1.30 -14.46
N THR A 71 6.09 -0.17 -13.85
CA THR A 71 4.89 0.57 -14.25
C THR A 71 5.07 1.15 -15.65
N THR A 72 3.97 1.39 -16.36
CA THR A 72 4.03 2.05 -17.67
C THR A 72 4.51 3.50 -17.52
N ALA A 73 5.06 4.05 -18.61
CA ALA A 73 5.52 5.43 -18.62
C ALA A 73 4.37 6.37 -18.22
N GLY A 74 4.68 7.32 -17.34
CA GLY A 74 3.69 8.28 -16.83
C GLY A 74 2.83 7.76 -15.69
N SER A 75 3.11 6.55 -15.17
CA SER A 75 2.39 6.01 -14.02
C SER A 75 3.33 5.58 -12.90
N ILE A 76 2.77 5.47 -11.69
CA ILE A 76 3.47 5.00 -10.49
C ILE A 76 2.48 4.19 -9.65
N ALA A 77 2.96 3.18 -8.96
CA ALA A 77 2.10 2.29 -8.20
C ALA A 77 1.99 2.73 -6.74
N VAL A 78 0.79 2.61 -6.17
CA VAL A 78 0.60 2.63 -4.73
C VAL A 78 0.93 1.24 -4.20
N SER A 79 1.75 1.16 -3.17
CA SER A 79 2.13 -0.09 -2.56
C SER A 79 2.28 0.05 -1.06
N ARG A 80 2.28 -1.08 -0.38
CA ARG A 80 2.55 -1.17 1.07
C ARG A 80 1.66 -0.23 1.89
N LEU A 81 0.38 -0.17 1.51
CA LEU A 81 -0.63 0.55 2.27
C LEU A 81 -1.13 -0.34 3.40
N PHE A 82 -0.90 0.07 4.62
CA PHE A 82 -1.45 -0.64 5.78
C PHE A 82 -1.70 0.32 6.94
N VAL A 83 -2.65 -0.06 7.79
CA VAL A 83 -3.01 0.68 8.99
C VAL A 83 -3.09 -0.30 10.15
N HIS A 84 -2.42 0.05 11.25
CA HIS A 84 -2.46 -0.74 12.48
C HIS A 84 -3.92 -1.03 12.87
N PRO A 85 -4.25 -2.30 13.23
CA PRO A 85 -5.65 -2.65 13.52
C PRO A 85 -6.34 -1.74 14.52
N HIS A 86 -5.63 -1.27 15.54
CA HIS A 86 -6.19 -0.37 16.55
C HIS A 86 -6.36 1.08 16.08
N ALA A 87 -5.81 1.44 14.93
CA ALA A 87 -5.94 2.79 14.37
C ALA A 87 -6.97 2.88 13.24
N ARG A 88 -7.68 1.79 12.97
CA ARG A 88 -8.70 1.74 11.92
C ARG A 88 -9.97 2.48 12.34
N GLY A 89 -10.76 2.86 11.35
CA GLY A 89 -12.02 3.57 11.59
C GLY A 89 -11.87 5.06 11.82
N ASN A 90 -10.66 5.62 11.62
CA ASN A 90 -10.37 7.05 11.85
C ASN A 90 -9.99 7.79 10.56
N GLY A 91 -10.20 7.19 9.40
CA GLY A 91 -9.92 7.82 8.11
C GLY A 91 -8.44 7.86 7.73
N LEU A 92 -7.57 7.11 8.42
CA LEU A 92 -6.14 7.16 8.15
C LEU A 92 -5.78 6.63 6.76
N SER A 93 -6.40 5.54 6.30
CA SER A 93 -6.17 5.02 4.94
C SER A 93 -6.48 6.07 3.90
N GLY A 94 -7.59 6.79 4.04
CA GLY A 94 -7.96 7.90 3.16
C GLY A 94 -6.92 9.02 3.18
N ALA A 95 -6.45 9.40 4.36
CA ALA A 95 -5.44 10.45 4.50
C ALA A 95 -4.10 10.04 3.87
N LEU A 96 -3.70 8.78 4.01
CA LEU A 96 -2.52 8.25 3.34
C LEU A 96 -2.68 8.26 1.82
N LEU A 97 -3.84 7.85 1.32
CA LEU A 97 -4.14 7.92 -0.12
C LEU A 97 -4.17 9.35 -0.64
N ASP A 98 -4.63 10.32 0.16
CA ASP A 98 -4.56 11.73 -0.21
C ASP A 98 -3.11 12.18 -0.41
N ALA A 99 -2.20 11.76 0.44
CA ALA A 99 -0.79 12.11 0.33
C ALA A 99 -0.18 11.59 -0.98
N VAL A 100 -0.45 10.33 -1.34
CA VAL A 100 0.06 9.78 -2.61
C VAL A 100 -0.63 10.40 -3.82
N THR A 101 -1.90 10.77 -3.71
CA THR A 101 -2.63 11.43 -4.77
C THR A 101 -2.04 12.82 -5.04
N ASP A 102 -1.75 13.59 -4.00
CA ASP A 102 -1.12 14.90 -4.12
C ASP A 102 0.27 14.78 -4.76
N PHE A 103 1.06 13.80 -4.31
CA PHE A 103 2.38 13.54 -4.89
C PHE A 103 2.28 13.23 -6.39
N ALA A 104 1.36 12.35 -6.77
CA ALA A 104 1.18 11.96 -8.17
C ALA A 104 0.74 13.16 -9.02
N ALA A 105 -0.17 13.99 -8.51
CA ALA A 105 -0.63 15.19 -9.21
C ALA A 105 0.52 16.18 -9.44
N GLU A 106 1.33 16.43 -8.41
CA GLU A 106 2.49 17.32 -8.51
C GLU A 106 3.54 16.79 -9.49
N SER A 107 3.69 15.46 -9.53
CA SER A 107 4.66 14.79 -10.40
C SER A 107 4.11 14.48 -11.79
N GLN A 108 2.84 14.82 -12.06
CA GLN A 108 2.16 14.54 -13.33
C GLN A 108 2.14 13.04 -13.67
N LEU A 109 1.94 12.20 -12.64
CA LEU A 109 1.87 10.74 -12.78
C LEU A 109 0.45 10.25 -12.52
N GLU A 110 0.06 9.19 -13.21
CA GLU A 110 -1.17 8.46 -12.94
C GLU A 110 -0.89 7.36 -11.91
N LEU A 111 -1.78 7.20 -10.95
CA LEU A 111 -1.65 6.15 -9.93
C LEU A 111 -2.30 4.85 -10.40
N VAL A 112 -1.62 3.75 -10.14
CA VAL A 112 -2.13 2.39 -10.34
C VAL A 112 -1.91 1.58 -9.06
N LEU A 113 -2.68 0.53 -8.87
CA LEU A 113 -2.45 -0.44 -7.80
C LEU A 113 -3.01 -1.80 -8.17
N ASP A 114 -2.50 -2.82 -7.51
CA ASP A 114 -3.06 -4.16 -7.55
C ASP A 114 -3.59 -4.51 -6.16
N VAL A 115 -4.72 -5.18 -6.14
CA VAL A 115 -5.38 -5.64 -4.90
C VAL A 115 -5.98 -7.00 -5.14
N VAL A 116 -5.87 -7.90 -4.17
CA VAL A 116 -6.51 -9.22 -4.27
C VAL A 116 -8.04 -9.06 -4.27
N GLU A 117 -8.72 -9.88 -5.08
CA GLU A 117 -10.16 -9.72 -5.35
C GLU A 117 -11.04 -9.89 -4.11
N ASP A 118 -10.57 -10.59 -3.09
CA ASP A 118 -11.32 -10.81 -1.86
C ASP A 118 -11.01 -9.79 -0.75
N ALA A 119 -10.16 -8.81 -1.01
CA ALA A 119 -9.91 -7.69 -0.10
C ALA A 119 -11.03 -6.66 -0.21
N LEU A 120 -12.26 -7.06 0.14
CA LEU A 120 -13.45 -6.26 -0.11
C LEU A 120 -13.43 -4.88 0.55
N PRO A 121 -12.97 -4.71 1.80
CA PRO A 121 -12.89 -3.38 2.40
C PRO A 121 -11.95 -2.43 1.64
N ALA A 122 -10.81 -2.93 1.17
CA ALA A 122 -9.86 -2.14 0.40
C ALA A 122 -10.44 -1.74 -0.95
N ILE A 123 -11.07 -2.68 -1.65
CA ILE A 123 -11.73 -2.42 -2.94
C ILE A 123 -12.81 -1.36 -2.77
N ALA A 124 -13.64 -1.48 -1.74
CA ALA A 124 -14.68 -0.49 -1.47
C ALA A 124 -14.10 0.90 -1.22
N LEU A 125 -12.98 0.98 -0.48
CA LEU A 125 -12.29 2.24 -0.24
C LEU A 125 -11.80 2.86 -1.56
N TYR A 126 -11.14 2.08 -2.41
CA TYR A 126 -10.63 2.59 -3.69
C TYR A 126 -11.77 3.05 -4.59
N GLU A 127 -12.82 2.26 -4.72
CA GLU A 127 -13.97 2.62 -5.57
C GLU A 127 -14.67 3.88 -5.08
N ARG A 128 -14.85 4.04 -3.77
CA ARG A 128 -15.42 5.28 -3.21
C ARG A 128 -14.56 6.51 -3.50
N ARG A 129 -13.26 6.32 -3.67
CA ARG A 129 -12.31 7.41 -3.94
C ARG A 129 -12.09 7.65 -5.43
N GLY A 130 -12.88 7.02 -6.28
CA GLY A 130 -12.87 7.26 -7.73
C GLY A 130 -11.88 6.39 -8.51
N TRP A 131 -11.30 5.38 -7.90
CA TRP A 131 -10.45 4.42 -8.62
C TRP A 131 -11.30 3.57 -9.53
N VAL A 132 -10.76 3.24 -10.70
CA VAL A 132 -11.45 2.53 -11.78
C VAL A 132 -10.76 1.20 -12.04
N TYR A 133 -11.57 0.14 -12.11
CA TYR A 133 -11.10 -1.19 -12.49
C TYR A 133 -10.50 -1.17 -13.91
N VAL A 134 -9.36 -1.83 -14.06
CA VAL A 134 -8.66 -1.95 -15.35
C VAL A 134 -8.75 -3.38 -15.87
N ASP A 135 -8.19 -4.32 -15.15
CA ASP A 135 -8.17 -5.74 -15.48
C ASP A 135 -7.84 -6.59 -14.25
N GLU A 136 -7.71 -7.88 -14.46
CA GLU A 136 -7.35 -8.81 -13.40
C GLU A 136 -6.52 -9.96 -13.96
N ARG A 137 -5.77 -10.62 -13.08
CA ARG A 137 -4.94 -11.77 -13.44
C ARG A 137 -4.69 -12.64 -12.22
N LEU A 138 -4.31 -13.89 -12.45
CA LEU A 138 -3.81 -14.75 -11.38
C LEU A 138 -2.47 -14.21 -10.89
N ALA A 139 -2.32 -14.12 -9.57
CA ALA A 139 -1.05 -13.79 -8.96
C ALA A 139 0.00 -14.86 -9.31
N ASP A 140 1.28 -14.44 -9.33
CA ASP A 140 2.40 -15.37 -9.51
C ASP A 140 2.90 -15.95 -8.17
N TRP A 141 2.15 -15.74 -7.10
CA TRP A 141 2.42 -16.25 -5.77
C TRP A 141 1.19 -16.99 -5.24
N THR A 142 1.42 -17.86 -4.25
CA THR A 142 0.35 -18.64 -3.62
C THR A 142 0.16 -18.24 -2.17
N ARG A 143 -1.06 -18.34 -1.70
CA ARG A 143 -1.37 -18.24 -0.27
C ARG A 143 -0.88 -19.46 0.46
N THR A 144 -0.87 -19.39 1.79
CA THR A 144 -0.47 -20.51 2.64
C THR A 144 -1.32 -21.76 2.45
N ASP A 145 -2.56 -21.62 1.95
CA ASP A 145 -3.45 -22.73 1.60
C ASP A 145 -3.19 -23.31 0.19
N GLY A 146 -2.19 -22.79 -0.53
CA GLY A 146 -1.85 -23.25 -1.87
C GLY A 146 -2.67 -22.62 -3.00
N VAL A 147 -3.60 -21.74 -2.69
CA VAL A 147 -4.42 -21.06 -3.71
C VAL A 147 -3.68 -19.85 -4.27
N ARG A 148 -3.69 -19.71 -5.60
CA ARG A 148 -3.22 -18.51 -6.28
C ARG A 148 -4.38 -17.51 -6.33
N PRO A 149 -4.28 -16.36 -5.67
CA PRO A 149 -5.37 -15.39 -5.71
C PRO A 149 -5.44 -14.68 -7.06
N VAL A 150 -6.62 -14.11 -7.34
CA VAL A 150 -6.79 -13.18 -8.45
C VAL A 150 -6.48 -11.78 -7.93
N GLU A 151 -5.64 -11.06 -8.65
CA GLU A 151 -5.33 -9.66 -8.36
C GLU A 151 -6.03 -8.78 -9.38
N ARG A 152 -6.75 -7.75 -8.89
CA ARG A 152 -7.38 -6.73 -9.71
C ARG A 152 -6.50 -5.51 -9.77
N ARG A 153 -6.38 -4.94 -10.98
CA ARG A 153 -5.70 -3.67 -11.18
C ARG A 153 -6.71 -2.55 -11.22
N TYR A 154 -6.41 -1.51 -10.47
CA TYR A 154 -7.16 -0.25 -10.46
C TYR A 154 -6.24 0.90 -10.86
N ARG A 155 -6.82 1.94 -11.45
CA ARG A 155 -6.13 3.19 -11.70
C ARG A 155 -6.97 4.34 -11.17
N LEU A 156 -6.31 5.43 -10.80
CA LEU A 156 -6.99 6.66 -10.41
C LEU A 156 -6.88 7.63 -11.60
N PRO A 157 -7.98 7.90 -12.32
CA PRO A 157 -7.97 8.86 -13.42
C PRO A 157 -7.59 10.25 -12.93
N ARG A 158 -6.86 10.98 -13.75
CA ARG A 158 -6.52 12.38 -13.48
C ARG A 158 -7.67 13.31 -13.81
#